data_0ee38dbc198e02ed785a5b5647e88894
#
_entry.id   0ee38dbc198e02ed785a5b5647e88894
#
_cell.length_a   1.000
_cell.length_b   1.000
_cell.length_c   1.000
_cell.angle_alpha   90.00
_cell.angle_beta   90.00
_cell.angle_gamma   90.00
#
_symmetry.space_group_name_H-M   'P 1'
#
loop_
_entity.id
_entity.type
_entity.pdbx_description
1 polymer ?
#
loop_
_entity_poly.entity_id
_entity_poly.type
_entity_poly.pdbx_seq_one_letter_code
_entity_poly.pdbx_strand_id
1 'polypeptide(L)'
;MRINVPALMVALAAATPAFSQQQSSAVTAEIFARLPQSVGNVAFTPDNQVIFSHHPFYSPDVRVAQLTSATTFAPFPNADWNTPREGSDQYLDNVLGLRSDESGVVWMIDMGFRTHITPKLVGWNTHVNRLERIYYMPQPVTRSGSQPQDIVIDHKNHKFYIADEDIGPGGDGSQAAIIVIDMDTGRARRVLEGDKSTIPENVPITVDGNDLTVPGKDGKPTIIKVGCDGITMDAKAEWLYYAPLSGRSLYRIRVTDLNDESLSNAQLSAKVERYSDKPNNGGLSIDFAGNIYLTAVETKSIGVITPDRKYRMLTSDPEMVWPDGISYSPDGYMYVSASQVSAAAMFHGGKAENKTPYLIYRFKPLAAGIVSR
;
A
#
# COMPACT_ATOMS: atom_id res chain seq x y z
N MET A 1 61.34 -42.99 55.86
CA MET A 1 61.61 -41.75 55.16
C MET A 1 60.57 -41.67 54.04
N ARG A 2 59.45 -40.95 54.25
CA ARG A 2 58.37 -40.82 53.25
C ARG A 2 58.49 -39.45 52.59
N ILE A 3 58.69 -39.42 51.30
CA ILE A 3 58.82 -38.21 50.51
C ILE A 3 57.42 -37.80 50.03
N ASN A 4 56.94 -36.67 50.49
CA ASN A 4 55.70 -36.02 50.01
C ASN A 4 56.00 -35.26 48.73
N VAL A 5 55.28 -35.56 47.63
CA VAL A 5 55.27 -34.81 46.36
C VAL A 5 53.99 -33.98 46.36
N PRO A 6 54.04 -32.64 46.19
CA PRO A 6 52.84 -31.82 46.08
C PRO A 6 52.29 -31.90 44.65
N ALA A 7 50.98 -32.19 44.53
CA ALA A 7 50.26 -32.15 43.30
C ALA A 7 49.99 -30.68 42.83
N LEU A 8 50.48 -30.35 41.66
CA LEU A 8 50.24 -29.05 41.03
C LEU A 8 48.89 -29.11 40.28
N MET A 9 47.85 -28.44 40.81
CA MET A 9 46.60 -28.24 40.09
C MET A 9 46.75 -27.12 39.07
N VAL A 10 46.68 -27.47 37.78
CA VAL A 10 46.57 -26.49 36.67
C VAL A 10 45.07 -26.22 36.47
N ALA A 11 44.64 -25.01 36.81
CA ALA A 11 43.29 -24.50 36.51
C ALA A 11 43.22 -24.08 35.05
N LEU A 12 42.55 -24.84 34.20
CA LEU A 12 42.17 -24.41 32.85
C LEU A 12 41.02 -23.39 32.97
N ALA A 13 41.31 -22.13 32.71
CA ALA A 13 40.27 -21.11 32.50
C ALA A 13 39.64 -21.32 31.12
N ALA A 14 38.40 -21.79 31.04
CA ALA A 14 37.63 -21.82 29.81
C ALA A 14 37.19 -20.42 29.44
N ALA A 15 37.81 -19.85 28.40
CA ALA A 15 37.36 -18.59 27.78
C ALA A 15 36.07 -18.88 27.02
N THR A 16 34.92 -18.43 27.54
CA THR A 16 33.68 -18.36 26.79
C THR A 16 33.78 -17.27 25.72
N PRO A 17 33.49 -17.56 24.44
CA PRO A 17 33.46 -16.53 23.43
C PRO A 17 32.29 -15.58 23.74
N ALA A 18 32.61 -14.33 24.02
CA ALA A 18 31.64 -13.26 24.06
C ALA A 18 31.06 -13.07 22.64
N PHE A 19 29.89 -13.61 22.38
CA PHE A 19 29.10 -13.18 21.21
C PHE A 19 28.77 -11.70 21.41
N SER A 20 29.47 -10.83 20.70
CA SER A 20 29.06 -9.45 20.54
C SER A 20 27.67 -9.48 19.87
N GLN A 21 26.61 -9.22 20.63
CA GLN A 21 25.33 -8.84 20.08
C GLN A 21 25.57 -7.57 19.26
N GLN A 22 25.68 -7.73 17.96
CA GLN A 22 25.63 -6.61 17.03
C GLN A 22 24.23 -6.00 17.23
N GLN A 23 24.16 -4.90 18.00
CA GLN A 23 22.97 -4.07 18.11
C GLN A 23 22.63 -3.63 16.68
N SER A 24 21.62 -4.24 16.07
CA SER A 24 21.03 -3.71 14.87
C SER A 24 20.54 -2.30 15.23
N SER A 25 21.11 -1.27 14.63
CA SER A 25 20.61 0.09 14.79
C SER A 25 19.11 0.07 14.50
N ALA A 26 18.32 0.52 15.48
CA ALA A 26 16.86 0.57 15.30
C ALA A 26 16.55 1.43 14.07
N VAL A 27 15.71 0.92 13.17
CA VAL A 27 15.23 1.69 12.02
C VAL A 27 14.41 2.85 12.58
N THR A 28 14.78 4.09 12.21
CA THR A 28 14.08 5.30 12.64
C THR A 28 13.37 5.89 11.41
N ALA A 29 12.08 6.18 11.56
CA ALA A 29 11.35 6.99 10.60
C ALA A 29 11.51 8.48 10.96
N GLU A 30 11.73 9.32 9.97
CA GLU A 30 11.82 10.76 10.11
C GLU A 30 10.75 11.45 9.25
N ILE A 31 10.25 12.59 9.72
CA ILE A 31 9.28 13.38 8.94
C ILE A 31 10.01 14.05 7.79
N PHE A 32 9.56 13.74 6.58
CA PHE A 32 10.08 14.30 5.34
C PHE A 32 9.31 15.54 4.88
N ALA A 33 7.97 15.53 5.00
CA ALA A 33 7.13 16.66 4.61
C ALA A 33 5.98 16.88 5.60
N ARG A 34 5.52 18.14 5.69
CA ARG A 34 4.40 18.61 6.52
C ARG A 34 3.43 19.39 5.64
N LEU A 35 2.30 18.82 5.29
CA LEU A 35 1.39 19.35 4.30
C LEU A 35 0.08 19.86 4.90
N PRO A 36 -0.52 20.90 4.30
CA PRO A 36 -1.78 21.46 4.80
C PRO A 36 -3.01 20.62 4.42
N GLN A 37 -2.87 19.67 3.51
CA GLN A 37 -3.95 18.79 3.04
C GLN A 37 -3.54 17.32 3.16
N SER A 38 -4.54 16.44 3.17
CA SER A 38 -4.36 14.99 3.31
C SER A 38 -3.43 14.41 2.24
N VAL A 39 -2.68 13.37 2.62
CA VAL A 39 -1.87 12.57 1.71
C VAL A 39 -2.46 11.17 1.66
N GLY A 40 -2.71 10.65 0.48
CA GLY A 40 -3.07 9.26 0.24
C GLY A 40 -1.82 8.43 -0.05
N ASN A 41 -1.60 8.05 -1.31
CA ASN A 41 -0.40 7.36 -1.74
C ASN A 41 0.71 8.31 -2.22
N VAL A 42 1.96 7.83 -2.23
CA VAL A 42 3.13 8.55 -2.72
C VAL A 42 3.86 7.73 -3.79
N ALA A 43 4.41 8.40 -4.80
CA ALA A 43 5.26 7.80 -5.83
C ALA A 43 6.47 8.68 -6.12
N PHE A 44 7.54 8.07 -6.61
CA PHE A 44 8.79 8.74 -6.91
C PHE A 44 9.19 8.45 -8.36
N THR A 45 9.39 9.50 -9.14
CA THR A 45 9.92 9.36 -10.49
C THR A 45 11.41 9.02 -10.46
N PRO A 46 12.02 8.53 -11.55
CA PRO A 46 13.44 8.22 -11.60
C PRO A 46 14.36 9.40 -11.25
N ASP A 47 13.90 10.64 -11.47
CA ASP A 47 14.59 11.89 -11.12
C ASP A 47 14.18 12.46 -9.75
N ASN A 48 13.59 11.60 -8.88
CA ASN A 48 13.19 11.90 -7.50
C ASN A 48 12.11 12.99 -7.35
N GLN A 49 11.29 13.23 -8.36
CA GLN A 49 10.08 14.03 -8.14
C GLN A 49 9.11 13.25 -7.25
N VAL A 50 8.53 13.92 -6.30
CA VAL A 50 7.55 13.31 -5.37
C VAL A 50 6.16 13.65 -5.85
N ILE A 51 5.41 12.63 -6.28
CA ILE A 51 4.02 12.75 -6.70
C ILE A 51 3.17 12.04 -5.65
N PHE A 52 2.07 12.64 -5.25
CA PHE A 52 1.17 12.05 -4.26
C PHE A 52 -0.29 12.38 -4.55
N SER A 53 -1.19 11.49 -4.12
CA SER A 53 -2.62 11.76 -4.13
C SER A 53 -3.04 12.44 -2.84
N HIS A 54 -4.02 13.33 -2.90
CA HIS A 54 -4.77 13.72 -1.72
C HIS A 54 -5.84 12.69 -1.42
N HIS A 55 -5.94 12.27 -0.15
CA HIS A 55 -6.84 11.17 0.21
C HIS A 55 -8.31 11.51 -0.08
N PRO A 56 -9.02 10.67 -0.87
CA PRO A 56 -10.36 10.96 -1.38
C PRO A 56 -11.43 11.21 -0.31
N PHE A 57 -11.29 10.62 0.89
CA PHE A 57 -12.25 10.79 1.99
C PHE A 57 -12.35 12.22 2.53
N TYR A 58 -11.40 13.08 2.17
CA TYR A 58 -11.43 14.51 2.49
C TYR A 58 -11.93 15.39 1.33
N SER A 59 -12.38 14.77 0.23
CA SER A 59 -12.93 15.46 -0.96
C SER A 59 -12.04 16.61 -1.48
N PRO A 60 -10.75 16.38 -1.73
CA PRO A 60 -9.81 17.43 -2.11
C PRO A 60 -10.14 18.03 -3.47
N ASP A 61 -9.84 19.32 -3.67
CA ASP A 61 -9.97 19.98 -4.97
C ASP A 61 -8.86 19.54 -5.93
N VAL A 62 -7.63 19.44 -5.44
CA VAL A 62 -6.50 18.82 -6.15
C VAL A 62 -6.47 17.34 -5.80
N ARG A 63 -6.61 16.45 -6.79
CA ARG A 63 -6.64 14.99 -6.59
C ARG A 63 -5.25 14.42 -6.48
N VAL A 64 -4.37 14.88 -7.37
CA VAL A 64 -2.95 14.47 -7.40
C VAL A 64 -2.09 15.71 -7.47
N ALA A 65 -1.00 15.68 -6.72
CA ALA A 65 -0.10 16.80 -6.56
C ALA A 65 1.36 16.38 -6.69
N GLN A 66 2.20 17.31 -7.09
CA GLN A 66 3.66 17.22 -7.03
C GLN A 66 4.16 18.08 -5.86
N LEU A 67 5.00 17.51 -5.02
CA LEU A 67 5.64 18.23 -3.94
C LEU A 67 6.63 19.26 -4.51
N THR A 68 6.50 20.52 -4.12
CA THR A 68 7.39 21.62 -4.55
C THR A 68 8.37 22.03 -3.45
N SER A 69 8.02 21.73 -2.19
CA SER A 69 8.89 21.85 -1.02
C SER A 69 8.38 20.92 0.09
N ALA A 70 9.05 20.86 1.22
CA ALA A 70 8.58 20.07 2.38
C ALA A 70 7.21 20.52 2.94
N THR A 71 6.63 21.63 2.46
CA THR A 71 5.37 22.18 2.97
C THR A 71 4.42 22.63 1.87
N THR A 72 4.81 22.59 0.61
CA THR A 72 4.03 23.09 -0.53
C THR A 72 3.97 22.11 -1.68
N PHE A 73 2.92 22.20 -2.48
CA PHE A 73 2.70 21.35 -3.65
C PHE A 73 2.04 22.16 -4.80
N ALA A 74 2.06 21.56 -6.00
CA ALA A 74 1.34 22.02 -7.17
C ALA A 74 0.48 20.89 -7.74
N PRO A 75 -0.63 21.17 -8.44
CA PRO A 75 -1.42 20.13 -9.11
C PRO A 75 -0.59 19.31 -10.10
N PHE A 76 -0.70 17.99 -10.05
CA PHE A 76 -0.07 17.07 -10.99
C PHE A 76 -1.14 16.30 -11.80
N PRO A 77 -0.98 16.11 -13.11
CA PRO A 77 0.11 16.63 -13.93
C PRO A 77 -0.02 18.14 -14.18
N ASN A 78 -1.19 18.73 -14.00
CA ASN A 78 -1.50 20.15 -14.08
C ASN A 78 -2.90 20.44 -13.53
N ALA A 79 -3.31 21.71 -13.50
CA ALA A 79 -4.62 22.11 -12.99
C ALA A 79 -5.78 21.56 -13.86
N ASP A 80 -5.60 21.50 -15.18
CA ASP A 80 -6.66 21.02 -16.09
C ASP A 80 -7.03 19.56 -15.84
N TRP A 81 -6.05 18.71 -15.54
CA TRP A 81 -6.28 17.31 -15.18
C TRP A 81 -6.91 17.12 -13.81
N ASN A 82 -6.82 18.12 -12.94
CA ASN A 82 -7.46 18.11 -11.61
C ASN A 82 -8.83 18.81 -11.60
N THR A 83 -9.32 19.26 -12.77
CA THR A 83 -10.60 19.99 -12.91
C THR A 83 -11.59 19.17 -13.73
N PRO A 84 -12.77 18.82 -13.17
CA PRO A 84 -13.82 18.14 -13.93
C PRO A 84 -14.24 18.95 -15.16
N ARG A 85 -14.49 18.22 -16.25
CA ARG A 85 -14.91 18.82 -17.53
C ARG A 85 -16.20 18.14 -18.00
N GLU A 86 -17.21 18.94 -18.27
CA GLU A 86 -18.48 18.45 -18.82
C GLU A 86 -18.27 17.74 -20.19
N GLY A 87 -18.90 16.58 -20.35
CA GLY A 87 -18.82 15.80 -21.58
C GLY A 87 -17.48 15.11 -21.83
N SER A 88 -16.59 15.08 -20.84
CA SER A 88 -15.29 14.40 -20.93
C SER A 88 -15.07 13.54 -19.68
N ASP A 89 -14.29 12.49 -19.83
CA ASP A 89 -13.75 11.66 -18.74
C ASP A 89 -12.20 11.73 -18.65
N GLN A 90 -11.59 12.61 -19.47
CA GLN A 90 -10.13 12.81 -19.49
C GLN A 90 -9.68 13.86 -18.46
N TYR A 91 -9.93 13.57 -17.19
CA TYR A 91 -9.46 14.31 -16.01
C TYR A 91 -9.38 13.35 -14.83
N LEU A 92 -8.77 13.75 -13.72
CA LEU A 92 -8.70 12.99 -12.49
C LEU A 92 -9.89 13.37 -11.61
N ASP A 93 -10.70 12.37 -11.24
CA ASP A 93 -11.91 12.57 -10.45
C ASP A 93 -11.72 12.19 -8.98
N ASN A 94 -11.25 10.96 -8.74
CA ASN A 94 -11.13 10.40 -7.39
C ASN A 94 -9.96 9.43 -7.33
N VAL A 95 -8.74 9.95 -7.07
CA VAL A 95 -7.49 9.18 -7.11
C VAL A 95 -6.99 8.89 -5.70
N LEU A 96 -6.67 7.63 -5.41
CA LEU A 96 -5.93 7.24 -4.20
C LEU A 96 -4.60 6.58 -4.57
N GLY A 97 -4.64 5.40 -5.18
CA GLY A 97 -3.45 4.66 -5.55
C GLY A 97 -2.71 5.26 -6.73
N LEU A 98 -1.41 5.37 -6.59
CA LEU A 98 -0.53 5.78 -7.68
C LEU A 98 0.87 5.18 -7.51
N ARG A 99 1.55 4.95 -8.63
CA ARG A 99 2.90 4.37 -8.65
C ARG A 99 3.66 4.91 -9.86
N SER A 100 4.95 5.20 -9.71
CA SER A 100 5.82 5.51 -10.84
C SER A 100 6.58 4.28 -11.28
N ASP A 101 6.87 4.18 -12.57
CA ASP A 101 7.76 3.16 -13.11
C ASP A 101 9.15 3.72 -13.44
N GLU A 102 10.07 2.82 -13.81
CA GLU A 102 11.45 3.15 -14.17
C GLU A 102 11.57 3.99 -15.46
N SER A 103 10.51 4.03 -16.28
CA SER A 103 10.44 4.86 -17.50
C SER A 103 9.97 6.29 -17.22
N GLY A 104 9.66 6.62 -15.97
CA GLY A 104 9.17 7.94 -15.58
C GLY A 104 7.69 8.17 -15.87
N VAL A 105 6.92 7.10 -16.08
CA VAL A 105 5.46 7.19 -16.15
C VAL A 105 4.86 7.05 -14.76
N VAL A 106 4.06 8.02 -14.36
CA VAL A 106 3.25 7.97 -13.14
C VAL A 106 1.87 7.41 -13.48
N TRP A 107 1.56 6.25 -12.93
CA TRP A 107 0.28 5.56 -13.09
C TRP A 107 -0.63 5.89 -11.91
N MET A 108 -1.83 6.42 -12.19
CA MET A 108 -2.80 6.93 -11.23
C MET A 108 -4.12 6.19 -11.39
N ILE A 109 -4.59 5.55 -10.33
CA ILE A 109 -5.88 4.85 -10.33
C ILE A 109 -6.98 5.86 -9.99
N ASP A 110 -7.87 6.08 -10.94
CA ASP A 110 -9.02 6.97 -10.78
C ASP A 110 -10.30 6.14 -10.64
N MET A 111 -10.92 6.23 -9.49
CA MET A 111 -12.14 5.49 -9.15
C MET A 111 -13.42 6.08 -9.75
N GLY A 112 -13.40 7.34 -10.17
CA GLY A 112 -14.51 8.01 -10.87
C GLY A 112 -15.75 8.27 -10.02
N PHE A 113 -15.69 8.24 -8.69
CA PHE A 113 -16.87 8.28 -7.82
C PHE A 113 -17.55 9.65 -7.72
N ARG A 114 -16.79 10.75 -7.81
CA ARG A 114 -17.30 12.09 -7.50
C ARG A 114 -18.23 12.62 -8.59
N THR A 115 -17.88 12.33 -9.84
CA THR A 115 -18.63 12.80 -11.01
C THR A 115 -19.23 11.66 -11.83
N HIS A 116 -19.14 10.43 -11.32
CA HIS A 116 -19.70 9.22 -11.94
C HIS A 116 -19.14 8.92 -13.34
N ILE A 117 -17.85 9.15 -13.53
CA ILE A 117 -17.14 8.75 -14.76
C ILE A 117 -16.62 7.31 -14.66
N THR A 118 -16.27 6.74 -15.79
CA THR A 118 -15.72 5.39 -15.83
C THR A 118 -14.40 5.31 -15.08
N PRO A 119 -14.25 4.37 -14.10
CA PRO A 119 -12.97 4.12 -13.46
C PRO A 119 -11.87 3.84 -14.48
N LYS A 120 -10.65 4.31 -14.20
CA LYS A 120 -9.54 4.20 -15.16
C LYS A 120 -8.19 4.22 -14.47
N LEU A 121 -7.18 3.70 -15.16
CA LEU A 121 -5.76 3.87 -14.84
C LEU A 121 -5.18 4.88 -15.83
N VAL A 122 -4.66 6.00 -15.34
CA VAL A 122 -4.08 7.07 -16.15
C VAL A 122 -2.56 7.05 -16.01
N GLY A 123 -1.85 6.90 -17.10
CA GLY A 123 -0.40 7.02 -17.17
C GLY A 123 0.02 8.40 -17.67
N TRP A 124 0.88 9.10 -16.92
CA TRP A 124 1.45 10.38 -17.31
C TRP A 124 2.97 10.29 -17.39
N ASN A 125 3.51 10.53 -18.56
CA ASN A 125 4.95 10.50 -18.80
C ASN A 125 5.58 11.83 -18.38
N THR A 126 6.39 11.81 -17.32
CA THR A 126 6.99 13.01 -16.73
C THR A 126 8.13 13.58 -17.55
N HIS A 127 8.85 12.77 -18.35
CA HIS A 127 9.96 13.23 -19.17
C HIS A 127 9.52 14.11 -20.33
N VAL A 128 8.36 13.79 -20.92
CA VAL A 128 7.79 14.55 -22.04
C VAL A 128 6.56 15.36 -21.64
N ASN A 129 6.18 15.29 -20.37
CA ASN A 129 5.05 15.98 -19.75
C ASN A 129 3.75 15.84 -20.54
N ARG A 130 3.35 14.62 -20.84
CA ARG A 130 2.12 14.32 -21.59
C ARG A 130 1.47 13.02 -21.13
N LEU A 131 0.18 12.90 -21.47
CA LEU A 131 -0.56 11.65 -21.33
C LEU A 131 0.16 10.53 -22.09
N GLU A 132 0.48 9.44 -21.37
CA GLU A 132 1.01 8.21 -21.95
C GLU A 132 -0.12 7.34 -22.44
N ARG A 133 -1.04 6.98 -21.54
CA ARG A 133 -2.17 6.11 -21.87
C ARG A 133 -3.26 6.17 -20.80
N ILE A 134 -4.50 5.82 -21.20
CA ILE A 134 -5.61 5.57 -20.30
C ILE A 134 -6.09 4.13 -20.53
N TYR A 135 -6.24 3.38 -19.42
CA TYR A 135 -6.89 2.07 -19.40
C TYR A 135 -8.20 2.20 -18.64
N TYR A 136 -9.31 2.05 -19.32
CA TYR A 136 -10.63 2.11 -18.72
C TYR A 136 -10.98 0.78 -18.05
N MET A 137 -11.67 0.86 -16.91
CA MET A 137 -12.13 -0.30 -16.13
C MET A 137 -13.65 -0.27 -15.96
N PRO A 138 -14.44 -0.32 -17.07
CA PRO A 138 -15.90 -0.33 -16.98
C PRO A 138 -16.39 -1.63 -16.34
N GLN A 139 -17.68 -1.66 -15.97
CA GLN A 139 -18.31 -2.93 -15.59
C GLN A 139 -18.21 -3.94 -16.72
N PRO A 140 -17.96 -5.22 -16.42
CA PRO A 140 -17.94 -5.85 -15.10
C PRO A 140 -16.58 -5.88 -14.41
N VAL A 141 -15.54 -5.21 -14.94
CA VAL A 141 -14.19 -5.16 -14.32
C VAL A 141 -14.23 -4.48 -12.96
N THR A 142 -14.84 -3.31 -12.88
CA THR A 142 -15.24 -2.69 -11.63
C THR A 142 -16.71 -2.99 -11.33
N ARG A 143 -17.10 -3.03 -10.09
CA ARG A 143 -18.46 -3.15 -9.58
C ARG A 143 -18.93 -1.81 -9.04
N SER A 144 -20.20 -1.69 -8.66
CA SER A 144 -20.71 -0.47 -8.04
C SER A 144 -20.00 -0.12 -6.72
N GLY A 145 -19.59 -1.14 -5.95
CA GLY A 145 -18.84 -0.98 -4.70
C GLY A 145 -17.33 -1.00 -4.86
N SER A 146 -16.80 -1.16 -6.07
CA SER A 146 -15.34 -1.23 -6.28
C SER A 146 -14.64 0.04 -5.82
N GLN A 147 -13.55 -0.13 -5.10
CA GLN A 147 -12.57 0.90 -4.78
C GLN A 147 -11.18 0.39 -5.12
N PRO A 148 -10.80 0.37 -6.42
CA PRO A 148 -9.44 0.02 -6.82
C PRO A 148 -8.47 1.07 -6.28
N GLN A 149 -7.47 0.63 -5.49
CA GLN A 149 -6.68 1.60 -4.74
C GLN A 149 -5.17 1.43 -4.81
N ASP A 150 -4.58 0.24 -4.75
CA ASP A 150 -3.12 0.09 -4.86
C ASP A 150 -2.74 -0.73 -6.10
N ILE A 151 -1.50 -0.53 -6.61
CA ILE A 151 -1.08 -1.04 -7.92
C ILE A 151 0.35 -1.57 -7.90
N VAL A 152 0.57 -2.65 -8.61
CA VAL A 152 1.87 -3.18 -9.01
C VAL A 152 2.03 -3.08 -10.51
N ILE A 153 3.21 -2.61 -10.95
CA ILE A 153 3.58 -2.49 -12.36
C ILE A 153 4.54 -3.62 -12.72
N ASP A 154 4.12 -4.51 -13.62
CA ASP A 154 4.90 -5.66 -14.07
C ASP A 154 5.30 -5.53 -15.55
N HIS A 155 6.39 -4.83 -15.79
CA HIS A 155 6.92 -4.69 -17.15
C HIS A 155 7.40 -6.00 -17.76
N LYS A 156 7.83 -6.98 -16.93
CA LYS A 156 8.31 -8.28 -17.41
C LYS A 156 7.20 -9.08 -18.09
N ASN A 157 5.99 -9.04 -17.52
CA ASN A 157 4.84 -9.77 -18.06
C ASN A 157 3.82 -8.86 -18.76
N HIS A 158 4.13 -7.57 -18.91
CA HIS A 158 3.26 -6.54 -19.49
C HIS A 158 1.87 -6.48 -18.82
N LYS A 159 1.86 -6.41 -17.46
CA LYS A 159 0.63 -6.40 -16.67
C LYS A 159 0.65 -5.33 -15.58
N PHE A 160 -0.54 -4.81 -15.27
CA PHE A 160 -0.81 -4.16 -14.00
C PHE A 160 -1.66 -5.10 -13.13
N TYR A 161 -1.37 -5.11 -11.84
CA TYR A 161 -2.20 -5.76 -10.83
C TYR A 161 -2.68 -4.69 -9.86
N ILE A 162 -4.01 -4.58 -9.69
CA ILE A 162 -4.65 -3.56 -8.88
C ILE A 162 -5.47 -4.26 -7.80
N ALA A 163 -5.28 -3.87 -6.56
CA ALA A 163 -6.09 -4.30 -5.43
C ALA A 163 -7.41 -3.52 -5.43
N ASP A 164 -8.54 -4.22 -5.27
CA ASP A 164 -9.86 -3.64 -5.16
C ASP A 164 -10.48 -3.98 -3.81
N GLU A 165 -10.67 -2.97 -2.98
CA GLU A 165 -11.14 -3.09 -1.60
C GLU A 165 -12.63 -3.38 -1.46
N ASP A 166 -13.44 -3.03 -2.48
CA ASP A 166 -14.91 -3.12 -2.48
C ASP A 166 -15.55 -2.35 -1.30
N ILE A 167 -15.08 -1.14 -1.04
CA ILE A 167 -15.65 -0.21 -0.04
C ILE A 167 -16.07 1.14 -0.63
N GLY A 168 -16.11 1.25 -1.96
CA GLY A 168 -16.73 2.36 -2.66
C GLY A 168 -18.24 2.46 -2.37
N PRO A 169 -18.95 3.40 -2.98
CA PRO A 169 -20.36 3.64 -2.69
C PRO A 169 -21.20 2.35 -2.82
N GLY A 170 -21.68 1.83 -1.69
CA GLY A 170 -22.49 0.60 -1.61
C GLY A 170 -21.70 -0.70 -1.49
N GLY A 171 -20.37 -0.66 -1.48
CA GLY A 171 -19.51 -1.80 -1.20
C GLY A 171 -19.50 -2.17 0.29
N ASP A 172 -19.14 -3.41 0.59
CA ASP A 172 -19.03 -3.94 1.94
C ASP A 172 -17.85 -4.91 2.12
N GLY A 173 -16.93 -4.92 1.15
CA GLY A 173 -15.75 -5.78 1.08
C GLY A 173 -16.02 -7.19 0.52
N SER A 174 -17.27 -7.58 0.36
CA SER A 174 -17.63 -8.97 -0.03
C SER A 174 -17.28 -9.31 -1.49
N GLN A 175 -17.08 -8.30 -2.33
CA GLN A 175 -16.69 -8.42 -3.73
C GLN A 175 -15.26 -7.94 -4.00
N ALA A 176 -14.46 -7.79 -2.96
CA ALA A 176 -13.06 -7.44 -3.10
C ALA A 176 -12.32 -8.43 -4.03
N ALA A 177 -11.33 -7.93 -4.77
CA ALA A 177 -10.70 -8.70 -5.84
C ALA A 177 -9.30 -8.17 -6.20
N ILE A 178 -8.67 -8.82 -7.17
CA ILE A 178 -7.53 -8.28 -7.90
C ILE A 178 -7.98 -8.00 -9.34
N ILE A 179 -7.66 -6.81 -9.88
CA ILE A 179 -7.86 -6.46 -11.27
C ILE A 179 -6.52 -6.62 -11.99
N VAL A 180 -6.53 -7.37 -13.10
CA VAL A 180 -5.36 -7.56 -13.96
C VAL A 180 -5.61 -6.84 -15.28
N ILE A 181 -4.71 -5.91 -15.65
CA ILE A 181 -4.77 -5.19 -16.93
C ILE A 181 -3.60 -5.61 -17.80
N ASP A 182 -3.87 -5.99 -19.02
CA ASP A 182 -2.86 -6.24 -20.05
C ASP A 182 -2.38 -4.90 -20.63
N MET A 183 -1.09 -4.61 -20.55
CA MET A 183 -0.53 -3.31 -20.97
C MET A 183 -0.62 -3.10 -22.48
N ASP A 184 -0.52 -4.17 -23.27
CA ASP A 184 -0.46 -4.05 -24.73
C ASP A 184 -1.86 -3.82 -25.30
N THR A 185 -2.82 -4.61 -24.87
CA THR A 185 -4.19 -4.61 -25.39
C THR A 185 -5.15 -3.69 -24.63
N GLY A 186 -4.86 -3.38 -23.37
CA GLY A 186 -5.76 -2.67 -22.46
C GLY A 186 -6.88 -3.54 -21.91
N ARG A 187 -6.90 -4.85 -22.22
CA ARG A 187 -7.92 -5.76 -21.70
C ARG A 187 -7.73 -5.95 -20.19
N ALA A 188 -8.79 -5.69 -19.46
CA ALA A 188 -8.82 -5.85 -18.01
C ALA A 188 -9.74 -7.00 -17.61
N ARG A 189 -9.38 -7.71 -16.55
CA ARG A 189 -10.18 -8.77 -15.94
C ARG A 189 -10.12 -8.72 -14.43
N ARG A 190 -11.19 -9.17 -13.79
CA ARG A 190 -11.32 -9.27 -12.35
C ARG A 190 -11.12 -10.73 -11.94
N VAL A 191 -10.25 -10.97 -10.96
CA VAL A 191 -9.91 -12.31 -10.49
C VAL A 191 -9.92 -12.37 -8.97
N LEU A 192 -10.10 -13.58 -8.40
CA LEU A 192 -10.21 -13.81 -6.95
C LEU A 192 -11.31 -12.93 -6.31
N GLU A 193 -12.36 -12.59 -7.08
CA GLU A 193 -13.50 -11.83 -6.55
C GLU A 193 -14.24 -12.63 -5.48
N GLY A 194 -14.42 -12.04 -4.30
CA GLY A 194 -15.09 -12.68 -3.18
C GLY A 194 -14.32 -13.87 -2.60
N ASP A 195 -13.05 -14.03 -2.95
CA ASP A 195 -12.20 -15.10 -2.41
C ASP A 195 -11.83 -14.80 -0.96
N LYS A 196 -11.67 -15.86 -0.16
CA LYS A 196 -11.26 -15.75 1.25
C LYS A 196 -9.95 -14.98 1.46
N SER A 197 -9.13 -14.83 0.42
CA SER A 197 -7.86 -14.13 0.45
C SER A 197 -7.97 -12.64 0.07
N THR A 198 -9.07 -12.23 -0.54
CA THR A 198 -9.33 -10.84 -0.95
C THR A 198 -10.39 -10.16 -0.10
N ILE A 199 -11.38 -10.90 0.40
CA ILE A 199 -12.42 -10.32 1.26
C ILE A 199 -11.88 -10.03 2.67
N PRO A 200 -12.50 -9.09 3.44
CA PRO A 200 -12.09 -8.81 4.81
C PRO A 200 -12.28 -10.02 5.71
N GLU A 201 -11.30 -10.28 6.57
CA GLU A 201 -11.46 -11.18 7.70
C GLU A 201 -12.39 -10.53 8.74
N ASN A 202 -13.00 -11.33 9.63
CA ASN A 202 -13.87 -10.79 10.68
C ASN A 202 -13.05 -10.20 11.85
N VAL A 203 -12.28 -9.17 11.54
CA VAL A 203 -11.37 -8.49 12.47
C VAL A 203 -11.68 -6.99 12.42
N PRO A 204 -12.01 -6.34 13.55
CA PRO A 204 -12.21 -4.89 13.58
C PRO A 204 -10.87 -4.15 13.28
N ILE A 205 -11.00 -2.93 12.80
CA ILE A 205 -9.89 -1.98 12.76
C ILE A 205 -10.03 -1.11 14.00
N THR A 206 -9.08 -1.24 14.93
CA THR A 206 -9.10 -0.52 16.21
C THR A 206 -8.03 0.55 16.22
N VAL A 207 -8.39 1.82 16.34
CA VAL A 207 -7.46 2.95 16.42
C VAL A 207 -7.68 3.68 17.74
N ASP A 208 -6.61 3.89 18.49
CA ASP A 208 -6.63 4.53 19.81
C ASP A 208 -7.68 3.91 20.77
N GLY A 209 -7.86 2.57 20.69
CA GLY A 209 -8.78 1.80 21.54
C GLY A 209 -10.23 1.81 21.10
N ASN A 210 -10.55 2.42 19.95
CA ASN A 210 -11.91 2.47 19.41
C ASN A 210 -12.00 1.73 18.08
N ASP A 211 -12.99 0.87 17.93
CA ASP A 211 -13.29 0.22 16.66
C ASP A 211 -13.87 1.24 15.67
N LEU A 212 -13.35 1.25 14.44
CA LEU A 212 -13.88 2.11 13.39
C LEU A 212 -15.24 1.61 12.92
N THR A 213 -16.24 2.47 13.01
CA THR A 213 -17.60 2.18 12.59
C THR A 213 -18.13 3.20 11.60
N VAL A 214 -19.02 2.76 10.75
CA VAL A 214 -19.82 3.59 9.84
C VAL A 214 -21.30 3.34 10.08
N PRO A 215 -22.21 4.26 9.72
CA PRO A 215 -23.63 4.00 9.77
C PRO A 215 -24.01 2.79 8.92
N GLY A 216 -24.58 1.76 9.55
CA GLY A 216 -25.12 0.60 8.84
C GLY A 216 -26.45 0.92 8.16
N LYS A 217 -26.98 -0.04 7.39
CA LYS A 217 -28.25 0.10 6.65
C LYS A 217 -29.46 0.39 7.57
N ASP A 218 -29.38 -0.03 8.81
CA ASP A 218 -30.40 0.24 9.86
C ASP A 218 -30.08 1.50 10.70
N GLY A 219 -29.07 2.28 10.31
CA GLY A 219 -28.61 3.48 11.01
C GLY A 219 -27.78 3.21 12.27
N LYS A 220 -27.54 1.95 12.63
CA LYS A 220 -26.69 1.60 13.77
C LYS A 220 -25.21 1.57 13.36
N PRO A 221 -24.27 1.84 14.29
CA PRO A 221 -22.86 1.69 14.02
C PRO A 221 -22.52 0.27 13.56
N THR A 222 -21.87 0.15 12.42
CA THR A 222 -21.38 -1.11 11.86
C THR A 222 -19.88 -1.02 11.69
N ILE A 223 -19.15 -2.04 12.12
CA ILE A 223 -17.68 -2.11 11.92
C ILE A 223 -17.39 -2.10 10.43
N ILE A 224 -16.49 -1.17 10.02
CA ILE A 224 -16.03 -1.14 8.64
C ILE A 224 -15.14 -2.36 8.35
N LYS A 225 -15.34 -2.96 7.19
CA LYS A 225 -14.59 -4.11 6.71
C LYS A 225 -14.04 -3.79 5.34
N VAL A 226 -12.72 -3.75 5.24
CA VAL A 226 -11.99 -3.37 4.03
C VAL A 226 -11.32 -4.59 3.44
N GLY A 227 -11.60 -4.87 2.18
CA GLY A 227 -11.06 -6.00 1.44
C GLY A 227 -9.61 -5.80 0.98
N CYS A 228 -9.28 -6.37 -0.17
CA CYS A 228 -7.93 -6.38 -0.75
C CYS A 228 -7.42 -4.95 -0.97
N ASP A 229 -6.39 -4.57 -0.19
CA ASP A 229 -5.84 -3.22 -0.13
C ASP A 229 -4.36 -3.23 -0.56
N GLY A 230 -3.44 -3.56 0.36
CA GLY A 230 -2.01 -3.57 0.06
C GLY A 230 -1.63 -4.67 -0.94
N ILE A 231 -0.81 -4.31 -1.94
CA ILE A 231 -0.33 -5.22 -2.98
C ILE A 231 1.13 -4.93 -3.32
N THR A 232 1.95 -5.97 -3.49
CA THR A 232 3.35 -5.84 -3.94
C THR A 232 3.80 -7.10 -4.66
N MET A 233 4.98 -7.07 -5.29
CA MET A 233 5.50 -8.20 -6.07
C MET A 233 7.01 -8.33 -5.90
N ASP A 234 7.51 -9.57 -5.86
CA ASP A 234 8.94 -9.82 -5.73
C ASP A 234 9.76 -9.30 -6.94
N ALA A 235 11.07 -9.15 -6.73
CA ALA A 235 11.98 -8.63 -7.75
C ALA A 235 12.02 -9.45 -9.04
N LYS A 236 11.66 -10.73 -8.98
CA LYS A 236 11.68 -11.63 -10.13
C LYS A 236 10.37 -11.66 -10.90
N ALA A 237 9.33 -10.98 -10.38
CA ALA A 237 7.96 -11.07 -10.85
C ALA A 237 7.46 -12.53 -10.90
N GLU A 238 7.74 -13.29 -9.84
CA GLU A 238 7.29 -14.68 -9.67
C GLU A 238 6.08 -14.76 -8.73
N TRP A 239 6.04 -13.90 -7.71
CA TRP A 239 5.01 -13.90 -6.69
C TRP A 239 4.39 -12.52 -6.51
N LEU A 240 3.08 -12.46 -6.61
CA LEU A 240 2.28 -11.33 -6.17
C LEU A 240 1.87 -11.56 -4.71
N TYR A 241 2.13 -10.57 -3.85
CA TYR A 241 1.71 -10.54 -2.45
C TYR A 241 0.61 -9.53 -2.28
N TYR A 242 -0.41 -9.87 -1.52
CA TYR A 242 -1.57 -9.00 -1.29
C TYR A 242 -2.27 -9.34 0.02
N ALA A 243 -3.05 -8.42 0.52
CA ALA A 243 -3.78 -8.60 1.75
C ALA A 243 -5.06 -7.78 1.83
N PRO A 244 -6.13 -8.27 2.44
CA PRO A 244 -7.20 -7.40 2.90
C PRO A 244 -6.67 -6.47 4.01
N LEU A 245 -7.09 -5.20 4.03
CA LEU A 245 -6.74 -4.30 5.13
C LEU A 245 -7.28 -4.88 6.45
N SER A 246 -8.58 -5.19 6.48
CA SER A 246 -9.21 -5.85 7.63
C SER A 246 -8.85 -7.33 7.64
N GLY A 247 -7.74 -7.68 8.29
CA GLY A 247 -7.31 -9.07 8.35
C GLY A 247 -5.95 -9.28 8.99
N ARG A 248 -5.69 -10.53 9.37
CA ARG A 248 -4.46 -10.98 10.04
C ARG A 248 -3.58 -11.85 9.13
N SER A 249 -3.91 -11.94 7.83
CA SER A 249 -3.22 -12.81 6.89
C SER A 249 -2.67 -12.03 5.70
N LEU A 250 -1.39 -12.25 5.37
CA LEU A 250 -0.80 -11.90 4.08
C LEU A 250 -0.88 -13.12 3.17
N TYR A 251 -1.31 -12.91 1.94
CA TYR A 251 -1.42 -13.95 0.92
C TYR A 251 -0.45 -13.72 -0.22
N ARG A 252 -0.20 -14.77 -1.01
CA ARG A 252 0.52 -14.67 -2.27
C ARG A 252 -0.02 -15.67 -3.29
N ILE A 253 0.21 -15.35 -4.55
CA ILE A 253 -0.10 -16.23 -5.68
C ILE A 253 1.02 -16.14 -6.72
N ARG A 254 1.26 -17.22 -7.46
CA ARG A 254 2.19 -17.20 -8.60
C ARG A 254 1.66 -16.25 -9.68
N VAL A 255 2.54 -15.38 -10.17
CA VAL A 255 2.22 -14.47 -11.28
C VAL A 255 1.83 -15.23 -12.54
N THR A 256 2.47 -16.38 -12.81
CA THR A 256 2.11 -17.25 -13.94
C THR A 256 0.70 -17.80 -13.83
N ASP A 257 0.25 -18.20 -12.63
CA ASP A 257 -1.12 -18.67 -12.42
C ASP A 257 -2.13 -17.51 -12.57
N LEU A 258 -1.80 -16.36 -12.00
CA LEU A 258 -2.65 -15.18 -12.06
C LEU A 258 -2.84 -14.68 -13.51
N ASN A 259 -1.84 -14.87 -14.37
CA ASN A 259 -1.88 -14.47 -15.77
C ASN A 259 -2.50 -15.53 -16.70
N ASP A 260 -2.72 -16.75 -16.21
CA ASP A 260 -3.37 -17.82 -16.98
C ASP A 260 -4.89 -17.58 -17.06
N GLU A 261 -5.34 -17.08 -18.20
CA GLU A 261 -6.74 -16.78 -18.45
C GLU A 261 -7.65 -18.01 -18.59
N SER A 262 -7.07 -19.19 -18.69
CA SER A 262 -7.84 -20.45 -18.71
C SER A 262 -8.30 -20.87 -17.31
N LEU A 263 -7.70 -20.33 -16.25
CA LEU A 263 -8.04 -20.68 -14.86
C LEU A 263 -9.29 -19.93 -14.40
N SER A 264 -10.26 -20.67 -13.90
CA SER A 264 -11.42 -20.11 -13.18
C SER A 264 -11.01 -19.53 -11.83
N ASN A 265 -11.87 -18.67 -11.24
CA ASN A 265 -11.65 -18.16 -9.88
C ASN A 265 -11.45 -19.27 -8.84
N ALA A 266 -12.19 -20.38 -8.93
CA ALA A 266 -12.02 -21.52 -8.02
C ALA A 266 -10.65 -22.20 -8.17
N GLN A 267 -10.14 -22.32 -9.40
CA GLN A 267 -8.81 -22.84 -9.65
C GLN A 267 -7.71 -21.90 -9.18
N LEU A 268 -7.89 -20.58 -9.36
CA LEU A 268 -6.98 -19.57 -8.82
C LEU A 268 -6.98 -19.59 -7.29
N SER A 269 -8.16 -19.66 -6.65
CA SER A 269 -8.30 -19.76 -5.20
C SER A 269 -7.52 -20.95 -4.61
N ALA A 270 -7.54 -22.09 -5.30
CA ALA A 270 -6.79 -23.28 -4.90
C ALA A 270 -5.25 -23.12 -4.96
N LYS A 271 -4.76 -22.10 -5.68
CA LYS A 271 -3.33 -21.79 -5.85
C LYS A 271 -2.85 -20.67 -4.93
N VAL A 272 -3.76 -20.01 -4.23
CA VAL A 272 -3.41 -18.99 -3.25
C VAL A 272 -2.74 -19.61 -2.02
N GLU A 273 -1.63 -19.04 -1.61
CA GLU A 273 -0.91 -19.43 -0.40
C GLU A 273 -1.08 -18.34 0.67
N ARG A 274 -1.44 -18.72 1.89
CA ARG A 274 -1.25 -17.88 3.07
C ARG A 274 0.25 -17.81 3.36
N TYR A 275 0.79 -16.59 3.34
CA TYR A 275 2.24 -16.40 3.44
C TYR A 275 2.71 -16.14 4.88
N SER A 276 2.02 -15.23 5.60
CA SER A 276 2.42 -14.82 6.96
C SER A 276 1.24 -14.27 7.74
N ASP A 277 1.41 -14.15 9.05
CA ASP A 277 0.61 -13.28 9.90
C ASP A 277 0.97 -11.81 9.66
N LYS A 278 0.01 -10.89 9.87
CA LYS A 278 0.17 -9.45 9.80
C LYS A 278 -0.85 -8.72 10.70
N PRO A 279 -0.62 -7.46 11.10
CA PRO A 279 -1.67 -6.59 11.65
C PRO A 279 -2.62 -6.11 10.54
N ASN A 280 -3.71 -5.39 10.89
CA ASN A 280 -4.45 -4.59 9.91
C ASN A 280 -3.49 -3.58 9.27
N ASN A 281 -3.41 -3.57 7.94
CA ASN A 281 -2.46 -2.73 7.20
C ASN A 281 -3.08 -2.09 5.97
N GLY A 282 -2.64 -0.88 5.65
CA GLY A 282 -2.83 -0.25 4.35
C GLY A 282 -1.84 -0.79 3.31
N GLY A 283 -0.91 0.03 2.86
CA GLY A 283 0.01 -0.30 1.78
C GLY A 283 1.03 -1.40 2.07
N LEU A 284 1.55 -1.97 0.99
CA LEU A 284 2.66 -2.92 0.95
C LEU A 284 3.77 -2.43 0.01
N SER A 285 5.02 -2.72 0.37
CA SER A 285 6.19 -2.60 -0.51
C SER A 285 7.17 -3.71 -0.21
N ILE A 286 8.16 -3.93 -1.09
CA ILE A 286 9.13 -5.02 -0.94
C ILE A 286 10.53 -4.55 -1.35
N ASP A 287 11.56 -5.12 -0.74
CA ASP A 287 12.95 -4.89 -1.15
C ASP A 287 13.52 -6.08 -1.94
N PHE A 288 14.74 -5.89 -2.48
CA PHE A 288 15.43 -6.92 -3.26
C PHE A 288 15.81 -8.17 -2.44
N ALA A 289 15.86 -8.06 -1.11
CA ALA A 289 16.09 -9.20 -0.22
C ALA A 289 14.81 -9.97 0.10
N GLY A 290 13.63 -9.48 -0.35
CA GLY A 290 12.34 -10.10 -0.11
C GLY A 290 11.72 -9.74 1.24
N ASN A 291 12.19 -8.68 1.89
CA ASN A 291 11.51 -8.14 3.07
C ASN A 291 10.28 -7.35 2.61
N ILE A 292 9.11 -7.70 3.10
CA ILE A 292 7.83 -7.05 2.78
C ILE A 292 7.52 -6.06 3.89
N TYR A 293 7.49 -4.77 3.54
CA TYR A 293 7.14 -3.68 4.44
C TYR A 293 5.64 -3.42 4.38
N LEU A 294 5.07 -3.06 5.52
CA LEU A 294 3.64 -2.78 5.63
C LEU A 294 3.36 -1.62 6.61
N THR A 295 2.29 -0.90 6.34
CA THR A 295 1.82 0.22 7.15
C THR A 295 0.75 -0.25 8.11
N ALA A 296 1.10 -0.41 9.41
CA ALA A 296 0.19 -0.95 10.43
C ALA A 296 -0.66 0.18 11.03
N VAL A 297 -1.91 0.29 10.55
CA VAL A 297 -2.81 1.42 10.84
C VAL A 297 -3.20 1.54 12.32
N GLU A 298 -3.36 0.40 13.01
CA GLU A 298 -3.78 0.36 14.42
C GLU A 298 -2.69 0.83 15.39
N THR A 299 -1.42 0.55 15.03
CA THR A 299 -0.26 0.78 15.90
C THR A 299 0.57 1.99 15.48
N LYS A 300 0.11 2.77 14.47
CA LYS A 300 0.81 3.95 13.97
C LYS A 300 2.28 3.62 13.66
N SER A 301 2.50 2.54 12.92
CA SER A 301 3.82 1.96 12.78
C SER A 301 4.08 1.42 11.38
N ILE A 302 5.36 1.22 11.10
CA ILE A 302 5.84 0.48 9.94
C ILE A 302 6.32 -0.87 10.43
N GLY A 303 5.81 -1.93 9.82
CA GLY A 303 6.23 -3.30 10.07
C GLY A 303 7.00 -3.90 8.91
N VAL A 304 7.62 -5.05 9.14
CA VAL A 304 8.26 -5.86 8.10
C VAL A 304 7.97 -7.34 8.32
N ILE A 305 7.73 -8.03 7.23
CA ILE A 305 7.71 -9.50 7.17
C ILE A 305 8.97 -9.93 6.41
N THR A 306 9.88 -10.60 7.11
CA THR A 306 11.13 -11.09 6.53
C THR A 306 10.94 -12.41 5.78
N PRO A 307 11.89 -12.88 4.95
CA PRO A 307 11.75 -14.11 4.17
C PRO A 307 11.48 -15.38 5.01
N ASP A 308 11.75 -15.34 6.32
CA ASP A 308 11.35 -16.39 7.27
C ASP A 308 9.86 -16.36 7.65
N ARG A 309 9.09 -15.46 6.99
CA ARG A 309 7.64 -15.27 7.14
C ARG A 309 7.20 -14.78 8.53
N LYS A 310 8.07 -14.04 9.21
CA LYS A 310 7.78 -13.47 10.53
C LYS A 310 7.58 -11.98 10.46
N TYR A 311 6.46 -11.53 11.00
CA TYR A 311 6.18 -10.11 11.20
C TYR A 311 6.97 -9.57 12.40
N ARG A 312 7.48 -8.34 12.25
CA ARG A 312 7.97 -7.51 13.36
C ARG A 312 7.73 -6.03 13.08
N MET A 313 7.45 -5.27 14.11
CA MET A 313 7.43 -3.81 14.01
C MET A 313 8.87 -3.29 13.82
N LEU A 314 9.05 -2.37 12.87
CA LEU A 314 10.34 -1.71 12.63
C LEU A 314 10.46 -0.39 13.38
N THR A 315 9.43 0.44 13.28
CA THR A 315 9.40 1.78 13.89
C THR A 315 7.96 2.24 14.03
N SER A 316 7.70 3.14 14.99
CA SER A 316 6.40 3.76 15.23
C SER A 316 6.57 5.20 15.64
N ASP A 317 5.55 6.03 15.38
CA ASP A 317 5.49 7.41 15.82
C ASP A 317 4.03 7.76 16.16
N PRO A 318 3.74 8.40 17.31
CA PRO A 318 2.38 8.81 17.68
C PRO A 318 1.70 9.72 16.65
N GLU A 319 2.47 10.53 15.91
CA GLU A 319 1.96 11.40 14.83
C GLU A 319 1.78 10.67 13.50
N MET A 320 2.24 9.41 13.37
CA MET A 320 2.03 8.58 12.18
C MET A 320 0.61 8.00 12.18
N VAL A 321 -0.40 8.88 12.23
CA VAL A 321 -1.81 8.47 12.31
C VAL A 321 -2.26 7.93 10.97
N TRP A 322 -2.68 6.67 10.96
CA TRP A 322 -3.07 5.92 9.78
C TRP A 322 -1.98 5.95 8.70
N PRO A 323 -0.82 5.30 8.95
CA PRO A 323 0.15 5.11 7.86
C PRO A 323 -0.51 4.29 6.74
N ASP A 324 -0.41 4.82 5.51
CA ASP A 324 -1.17 4.36 4.36
C ASP A 324 -0.25 3.93 3.21
N GLY A 325 -0.14 4.74 2.16
CA GLY A 325 0.73 4.43 1.04
C GLY A 325 2.20 4.33 1.43
N ILE A 326 2.89 3.32 0.87
CA ILE A 326 4.32 3.11 1.05
C ILE A 326 5.00 2.89 -0.29
N SER A 327 6.10 3.61 -0.56
CA SER A 327 6.85 3.50 -1.82
C SER A 327 8.34 3.68 -1.61
N TYR A 328 9.14 2.98 -2.41
CA TYR A 328 10.57 3.15 -2.47
C TYR A 328 10.96 4.24 -3.47
N SER A 329 11.95 5.06 -3.09
CA SER A 329 12.49 6.14 -3.91
C SER A 329 13.92 5.82 -4.38
N PRO A 330 14.33 6.32 -5.56
CA PRO A 330 15.69 6.17 -6.05
C PRO A 330 16.78 6.75 -5.12
N ASP A 331 16.43 7.64 -4.18
CA ASP A 331 17.33 8.15 -3.13
C ASP A 331 17.69 7.11 -2.05
N GLY A 332 17.10 5.92 -2.13
CA GLY A 332 17.36 4.80 -1.24
C GLY A 332 16.58 4.82 0.06
N TYR A 333 15.47 5.59 0.15
CA TYR A 333 14.53 5.57 1.25
C TYR A 333 13.20 4.94 0.85
N MET A 334 12.48 4.40 1.82
CA MET A 334 11.06 4.17 1.73
C MET A 334 10.31 5.34 2.35
N TYR A 335 9.20 5.72 1.74
CA TYR A 335 8.35 6.82 2.15
C TYR A 335 6.96 6.32 2.48
N VAL A 336 6.37 6.89 3.53
CA VAL A 336 5.05 6.51 4.05
C VAL A 336 4.23 7.77 4.29
N SER A 337 3.00 7.79 3.79
CA SER A 337 2.02 8.81 4.12
C SER A 337 1.34 8.51 5.46
N ALA A 338 1.10 9.54 6.28
CA ALA A 338 0.22 9.48 7.44
C ALA A 338 -1.08 10.22 7.09
N SER A 339 -2.06 9.48 6.58
CA SER A 339 -3.24 10.03 5.91
C SER A 339 -4.38 10.40 6.87
N GLN A 340 -4.27 10.03 8.16
CA GLN A 340 -5.27 10.29 9.20
C GLN A 340 -6.69 9.79 8.83
N VAL A 341 -6.83 8.73 8.05
CA VAL A 341 -8.13 8.22 7.58
C VAL A 341 -9.11 7.99 8.71
N SER A 342 -8.63 7.49 9.87
CA SER A 342 -9.48 7.28 11.04
C SER A 342 -10.17 8.56 11.56
N ALA A 343 -9.67 9.74 11.20
CA ALA A 343 -10.25 11.03 11.55
C ALA A 343 -11.22 11.60 10.48
N ALA A 344 -11.50 10.83 9.40
CA ALA A 344 -12.40 11.27 8.35
C ALA A 344 -13.86 11.38 8.83
N ALA A 345 -14.62 12.29 8.22
CA ALA A 345 -15.98 12.61 8.60
C ALA A 345 -16.93 11.40 8.65
N MET A 346 -16.72 10.40 7.81
CA MET A 346 -17.54 9.19 7.77
C MET A 346 -17.51 8.37 9.07
N PHE A 347 -16.43 8.48 9.86
CA PHE A 347 -16.28 7.80 11.16
C PHE A 347 -16.74 8.64 12.35
N HIS A 348 -17.01 9.94 12.15
CA HIS A 348 -17.30 10.92 13.20
C HIS A 348 -18.61 11.68 12.97
N GLY A 349 -19.66 10.96 12.51
CA GLY A 349 -20.99 11.55 12.33
C GLY A 349 -21.07 12.71 11.34
N GLY A 350 -20.20 12.71 10.32
CA GLY A 350 -20.16 13.71 9.26
C GLY A 350 -19.22 14.90 9.53
N LYS A 351 -18.47 14.91 10.65
CA LYS A 351 -17.50 15.95 10.99
C LYS A 351 -16.09 15.35 11.07
N ALA A 352 -15.18 15.77 10.20
CA ALA A 352 -13.79 15.33 10.25
C ALA A 352 -13.07 15.88 11.51
N GLU A 353 -12.23 15.05 12.11
CA GLU A 353 -11.42 15.36 13.30
C GLU A 353 -9.91 15.40 13.01
N ASN A 354 -9.56 15.39 11.73
CA ASN A 354 -8.16 15.47 11.26
C ASN A 354 -7.45 16.73 11.74
N LYS A 355 -6.15 16.62 11.91
CA LYS A 355 -5.28 17.72 12.36
C LYS A 355 -4.18 17.98 11.34
N THR A 356 -4.01 19.25 11.00
CA THR A 356 -2.84 19.70 10.20
C THR A 356 -1.61 19.89 11.10
N PRO A 357 -0.39 19.61 10.58
CA PRO A 357 -0.10 19.17 9.20
C PRO A 357 -0.34 17.67 9.01
N TYR A 358 -0.58 17.28 7.75
CA TYR A 358 -0.45 15.88 7.32
C TYR A 358 1.01 15.58 7.01
N LEU A 359 1.45 14.34 7.30
CA LEU A 359 2.86 14.01 7.30
C LEU A 359 3.19 12.98 6.22
N ILE A 360 4.36 13.16 5.60
CA ILE A 360 5.05 12.11 4.88
C ILE A 360 6.30 11.77 5.68
N TYR A 361 6.46 10.50 6.02
CA TYR A 361 7.65 9.96 6.68
C TYR A 361 8.57 9.31 5.67
N ARG A 362 9.85 9.16 6.03
CA ARG A 362 10.79 8.30 5.32
C ARG A 362 11.67 7.51 6.29
N PHE A 363 12.15 6.38 5.84
CA PHE A 363 13.07 5.53 6.59
C PHE A 363 13.99 4.74 5.65
N LYS A 364 15.15 4.31 6.18
CA LYS A 364 16.02 3.40 5.43
C LYS A 364 15.49 1.98 5.55
N PRO A 365 15.18 1.31 4.42
CA PRO A 365 14.80 -0.11 4.44
C PRO A 365 15.98 -1.00 4.81
N LEU A 366 15.71 -2.27 5.12
CA LEU A 366 16.72 -3.28 5.50
C LEU A 366 17.64 -3.66 4.33
N ALA A 367 17.13 -3.57 3.11
CA ALA A 367 17.87 -3.70 1.87
C ALA A 367 17.30 -2.71 0.85
N ALA A 368 17.96 -2.53 -0.30
CA ALA A 368 17.47 -1.66 -1.36
C ALA A 368 16.06 -2.09 -1.79
N GLY A 369 15.13 -1.15 -1.83
CA GLY A 369 13.76 -1.38 -2.28
C GLY A 369 13.68 -1.50 -3.81
N ILE A 370 12.50 -1.81 -4.28
CA ILE A 370 12.21 -1.95 -5.72
C ILE A 370 11.32 -0.78 -6.13
N VAL A 371 11.76 0.02 -7.08
CA VAL A 371 10.92 1.05 -7.69
C VAL A 371 9.69 0.38 -8.32
N SER A 372 8.55 1.00 -8.29
CA SER A 372 7.28 0.46 -8.81
C SER A 372 6.63 -0.69 -8.00
N ARG A 373 7.08 -0.91 -6.73
CA ARG A 373 6.54 -1.94 -5.82
C ARG A 373 6.05 -1.35 -4.51
#